data_5724782a2b0a2ffe7f3bd0d26df9a794
#
_entry.id   5724782a2b0a2ffe7f3bd0d26df9a794
#
_cell.length_a   1.000
_cell.length_b   1.000
_cell.length_c   1.000
_cell.angle_alpha   90.00
_cell.angle_beta   90.00
_cell.angle_gamma   90.00
#
_symmetry.space_group_name_H-M   'P 1'
#
loop_
_entity.id
_entity.type
_entity.pdbx_description
1 polymer ?
#
loop_
_entity_poly.entity_id
_entity_poly.type
_entity_poly.pdbx_seq_one_letter_code
_entity_poly.pdbx_strand_id
1 'polypeptide(L)'
;VVVSPFGICSPEFGIFALMQELPVINSVDITKDTRVKKPDWLRVKLPMGENYRHVRNLVNTHKLHTICESGNCPNMGECWGEGTATFMILGNICTRSCGFCNVATGRPEPVDWDEPQRVAEAIYLMKVKHAVITSVDRDELKDGGSTIWANTIKAIRALNPETTLETLIPDFKGEWDNLQRIIDVAPEVVSHNLETVERLTRKVRIQAKYHRSLEVIRRLKDGGMRTKSGIMLGLGEEKEEVLQSLQDLADNGCDVVTLGQYLQPSQKHLPVVRFVHPDEFAFFREEGYKMGLDYVEAGPLVRSSYHSERHVFAGEGRKKWLNDSIA
;
A
#
# COMPACT_ATOMS: atom_id res chain seq x y z
N VAL A 1 -37.71 -53.87 54.76
CA VAL A 1 -37.96 -54.11 53.35
C VAL A 1 -37.64 -52.82 52.61
N VAL A 2 -36.86 -52.95 51.64
CA VAL A 2 -36.52 -52.22 50.47
C VAL A 2 -35.11 -51.69 50.47
N VAL A 3 -34.35 -52.38 49.71
CA VAL A 3 -33.04 -52.23 49.21
C VAL A 3 -32.98 -51.02 48.29
N SER A 4 -31.93 -50.24 48.36
CA SER A 4 -31.51 -49.47 47.21
C SER A 4 -30.01 -49.63 47.02
N PRO A 5 -29.60 -50.06 45.86
CA PRO A 5 -28.20 -50.16 45.54
C PRO A 5 -27.84 -48.94 44.67
N PHE A 6 -26.67 -48.37 44.90
CA PHE A 6 -25.75 -47.99 43.84
C PHE A 6 -24.56 -47.24 44.49
N GLY A 7 -23.47 -48.02 44.64
CA GLY A 7 -22.18 -47.50 44.91
C GLY A 7 -21.67 -46.71 43.71
N ILE A 8 -21.23 -45.52 43.92
CA ILE A 8 -20.37 -44.80 43.00
C ILE A 8 -19.05 -44.57 43.66
N CYS A 9 -18.07 -45.35 43.17
CA CYS A 9 -16.67 -45.17 43.45
C CYS A 9 -16.18 -43.89 42.83
N SER A 10 -15.69 -42.96 43.66
CA SER A 10 -15.00 -41.77 43.17
C SER A 10 -13.54 -42.13 42.99
N PRO A 11 -12.91 -41.89 41.85
CA PRO A 11 -11.47 -41.80 41.79
C PRO A 11 -11.07 -40.35 42.03
N GLU A 12 -10.42 -40.16 43.18
CA GLU A 12 -9.57 -38.97 43.40
C GLU A 12 -8.45 -38.98 42.36
N PHE A 13 -8.56 -38.12 41.36
CA PHE A 13 -7.41 -37.73 40.56
C PHE A 13 -6.93 -36.37 41.06
N GLY A 14 -5.85 -36.44 41.84
CA GLY A 14 -5.07 -35.28 42.20
C GLY A 14 -4.45 -34.61 40.97
N ILE A 15 -4.98 -33.46 40.55
CA ILE A 15 -4.28 -32.52 39.70
C ILE A 15 -3.80 -31.37 40.57
N PHE A 16 -2.78 -31.67 41.39
CA PHE A 16 -1.89 -30.68 41.97
C PHE A 16 -0.53 -30.95 41.33
N ALA A 17 -0.19 -30.22 40.29
CA ALA A 17 1.19 -29.85 39.97
C ALA A 17 1.20 -29.02 38.66
N LEU A 18 1.95 -27.94 38.74
CA LEU A 18 2.39 -27.08 37.62
C LEU A 18 1.43 -25.95 37.18
N MET A 19 1.04 -25.12 38.13
CA MET A 19 1.01 -23.68 37.83
C MET A 19 2.46 -23.17 37.88
N GLN A 20 3.19 -23.30 36.76
CA GLN A 20 4.36 -22.48 36.54
C GLN A 20 3.85 -21.02 36.48
N GLU A 21 4.33 -20.23 37.40
CA GLU A 21 4.13 -18.78 37.41
C GLU A 21 4.57 -18.24 36.05
N LEU A 22 3.61 -17.78 35.23
CA LEU A 22 3.91 -17.00 34.05
C LEU A 22 4.72 -15.78 34.53
N PRO A 23 5.86 -15.46 33.91
CA PRO A 23 6.62 -14.28 34.29
C PRO A 23 5.69 -13.06 34.14
N VAL A 24 5.49 -12.38 35.27
CA VAL A 24 4.86 -11.07 35.30
C VAL A 24 5.72 -10.17 34.43
N ILE A 25 5.23 -9.87 33.23
CA ILE A 25 5.82 -8.85 32.37
C ILE A 25 5.65 -7.56 33.16
N ASN A 26 6.74 -7.10 33.78
CA ASN A 26 6.78 -5.83 34.46
C ASN A 26 6.21 -4.78 33.51
N SER A 27 5.20 -4.05 34.00
CA SER A 27 4.58 -2.94 33.30
C SER A 27 5.67 -2.08 32.66
N VAL A 28 5.73 -2.11 31.33
CA VAL A 28 6.58 -1.19 30.58
C VAL A 28 6.15 0.22 31.00
N ASP A 29 7.08 0.97 31.56
CA ASP A 29 6.84 2.34 32.01
C ASP A 29 6.47 3.19 30.78
N ILE A 30 5.15 3.42 30.59
CA ILE A 30 4.56 4.11 29.43
C ILE A 30 4.87 5.63 29.47
N THR A 31 5.59 6.09 30.49
CA THR A 31 5.87 7.53 30.70
C THR A 31 7.05 8.08 29.92
N LYS A 32 7.89 7.24 29.30
CA LYS A 32 8.94 7.71 28.41
C LYS A 32 8.40 7.79 26.99
N ASP A 33 8.22 9.01 26.49
CA ASP A 33 7.99 9.28 25.07
C ASP A 33 9.18 8.76 24.24
N THR A 34 9.06 7.50 23.79
CA THR A 34 10.10 6.80 23.01
C THR A 34 10.08 7.21 21.53
N ARG A 35 9.25 8.21 21.17
CA ARG A 35 9.18 8.69 19.79
C ARG A 35 10.51 9.29 19.38
N VAL A 36 11.16 8.65 18.42
CA VAL A 36 12.34 9.22 17.77
C VAL A 36 11.93 10.54 17.11
N LYS A 37 12.57 11.64 17.48
CA LYS A 37 12.28 12.97 16.90
C LYS A 37 12.46 12.92 15.39
N LYS A 38 11.42 13.35 14.66
CA LYS A 38 11.50 13.45 13.20
C LYS A 38 12.61 14.42 12.79
N PRO A 39 13.52 14.00 11.90
CA PRO A 39 14.57 14.87 11.37
C PRO A 39 14.00 15.96 10.45
N ASP A 40 14.80 16.99 10.18
CA ASP A 40 14.36 18.15 9.43
C ASP A 40 13.94 17.86 7.99
N TRP A 41 14.57 16.86 7.35
CA TRP A 41 14.22 16.43 5.98
C TRP A 41 12.85 15.73 5.85
N LEU A 42 12.16 15.48 6.96
CA LEU A 42 10.78 14.94 6.99
C LEU A 42 9.73 16.01 7.30
N ARG A 43 10.08 17.28 7.23
CA ARG A 43 9.12 18.37 7.38
C ARG A 43 8.33 18.56 6.10
N VAL A 44 7.01 18.66 6.25
CA VAL A 44 6.07 18.93 5.15
C VAL A 44 5.37 20.27 5.36
N LYS A 45 4.97 20.89 4.26
CA LYS A 45 4.15 22.11 4.31
C LYS A 45 2.72 21.75 4.71
N LEU A 46 2.08 22.62 5.49
CA LEU A 46 0.66 22.46 5.82
C LEU A 46 -0.20 22.59 4.55
N PRO A 47 -1.28 21.79 4.43
CA PRO A 47 -2.18 21.86 3.31
C PRO A 47 -2.95 23.20 3.31
N MET A 48 -2.70 24.02 2.29
CA MET A 48 -3.31 25.36 2.12
C MET A 48 -3.54 25.66 0.64
N GLY A 49 -4.45 26.62 0.35
CA GLY A 49 -4.68 27.12 -1.00
C GLY A 49 -6.10 26.86 -1.52
N GLU A 50 -6.43 27.48 -2.66
CA GLU A 50 -7.75 27.38 -3.29
C GLU A 50 -7.96 26.00 -3.92
N ASN A 51 -6.97 25.47 -4.63
CA ASN A 51 -7.03 24.14 -5.23
C ASN A 51 -7.23 23.04 -4.17
N TYR A 52 -6.52 23.12 -3.03
CA TYR A 52 -6.74 22.18 -1.94
C TYR A 52 -8.19 22.19 -1.46
N ARG A 53 -8.78 23.39 -1.26
CA ARG A 53 -10.20 23.52 -0.86
C ARG A 53 -11.14 23.00 -1.92
N HIS A 54 -10.85 23.26 -3.20
CA HIS A 54 -11.64 22.77 -4.32
C HIS A 54 -11.66 21.25 -4.37
N VAL A 55 -10.51 20.59 -4.35
CA VAL A 55 -10.38 19.12 -4.35
C VAL A 55 -11.12 18.53 -3.15
N ARG A 56 -10.93 19.09 -1.95
CA ARG A 56 -11.61 18.63 -0.73
C ARG A 56 -13.14 18.72 -0.85
N ASN A 57 -13.65 19.80 -1.41
CA ASN A 57 -15.09 19.96 -1.62
C ASN A 57 -15.63 18.93 -2.60
N LEU A 58 -14.93 18.65 -3.72
CA LEU A 58 -15.33 17.63 -4.68
C LEU A 58 -15.35 16.23 -4.06
N VAL A 59 -14.30 15.85 -3.34
CA VAL A 59 -14.23 14.57 -2.62
C VAL A 59 -15.44 14.39 -1.70
N ASN A 60 -15.78 15.42 -0.91
CA ASN A 60 -16.91 15.38 0.00
C ASN A 60 -18.27 15.33 -0.72
N THR A 61 -18.46 16.16 -1.76
CA THR A 61 -19.73 16.26 -2.51
C THR A 61 -20.06 14.95 -3.22
N HIS A 62 -19.06 14.29 -3.78
CA HIS A 62 -19.23 13.01 -4.49
C HIS A 62 -19.12 11.78 -3.58
N LYS A 63 -19.02 11.97 -2.25
CA LYS A 63 -18.91 10.89 -1.25
C LYS A 63 -17.78 9.90 -1.60
N LEU A 64 -16.62 10.42 -2.03
CA LEU A 64 -15.48 9.63 -2.41
C LEU A 64 -14.56 9.38 -1.24
N HIS A 65 -13.83 8.28 -1.31
CA HIS A 65 -12.75 7.99 -0.39
C HIS A 65 -11.40 8.28 -1.05
N THR A 66 -10.47 8.82 -0.29
CA THR A 66 -9.08 9.03 -0.76
C THR A 66 -8.11 8.40 0.22
N ILE A 67 -7.08 7.75 -0.31
CA ILE A 67 -5.98 7.25 0.53
C ILE A 67 -5.18 8.41 1.13
N CYS A 68 -5.26 9.60 0.53
CA CYS A 68 -4.64 10.82 1.07
C CYS A 68 -5.17 11.16 2.45
N GLU A 69 -6.48 11.07 2.68
CA GLU A 69 -7.12 11.28 3.98
C GLU A 69 -7.03 10.04 4.87
N SER A 70 -7.50 8.88 4.38
CA SER A 70 -7.54 7.64 5.17
C SER A 70 -6.14 7.18 5.60
N GLY A 71 -5.13 7.38 4.75
CA GLY A 71 -3.73 7.04 5.00
C GLY A 71 -2.94 8.12 5.75
N ASN A 72 -3.56 9.28 6.06
CA ASN A 72 -2.87 10.43 6.68
C ASN A 72 -1.59 10.83 5.93
N CYS A 73 -1.71 11.00 4.60
CA CYS A 73 -0.58 11.21 3.71
C CYS A 73 0.11 12.57 3.98
N PRO A 74 1.44 12.61 4.18
CA PRO A 74 2.16 13.85 4.42
C PRO A 74 2.16 14.81 3.21
N ASN A 75 1.99 14.28 1.98
CA ASN A 75 2.03 15.06 0.74
C ASN A 75 0.64 15.57 0.30
N MET A 76 -0.42 15.31 1.08
CA MET A 76 -1.79 15.69 0.72
C MET A 76 -1.92 17.18 0.37
N GLY A 77 -1.24 18.05 1.13
CA GLY A 77 -1.28 19.50 0.88
C GLY A 77 -0.66 19.91 -0.45
N GLU A 78 0.42 19.25 -0.85
CA GLU A 78 1.09 19.48 -2.13
C GLU A 78 0.25 18.90 -3.29
N CYS A 79 -0.06 17.61 -3.24
CA CYS A 79 -0.82 16.94 -4.30
C CYS A 79 -2.18 17.59 -4.57
N TRP A 80 -2.96 17.88 -3.52
CA TRP A 80 -4.26 18.53 -3.67
C TRP A 80 -4.14 20.00 -4.10
N GLY A 81 -3.03 20.67 -3.70
CA GLY A 81 -2.68 21.99 -4.21
C GLY A 81 -2.40 22.00 -5.70
N GLU A 82 -1.87 20.91 -6.24
CA GLU A 82 -1.61 20.68 -7.66
C GLU A 82 -2.83 20.09 -8.41
N GLY A 83 -3.94 19.84 -7.71
CA GLY A 83 -5.17 19.29 -8.30
C GLY A 83 -5.14 17.78 -8.49
N THR A 84 -4.25 17.04 -7.79
CA THR A 84 -4.15 15.59 -7.86
C THR A 84 -4.60 14.92 -6.56
N ALA A 85 -5.32 13.80 -6.68
CA ALA A 85 -5.72 12.95 -5.55
C ALA A 85 -5.65 11.48 -5.92
N THR A 86 -5.37 10.63 -4.93
CA THR A 86 -5.45 9.18 -5.11
C THR A 86 -6.78 8.69 -4.56
N PHE A 87 -7.65 8.24 -5.44
CA PHE A 87 -8.98 7.73 -5.09
C PHE A 87 -8.87 6.30 -4.56
N MET A 88 -9.64 6.02 -3.52
CA MET A 88 -9.75 4.69 -2.92
C MET A 88 -11.15 4.16 -3.17
N ILE A 89 -11.27 3.05 -3.90
CA ILE A 89 -12.53 2.39 -4.23
C ILE A 89 -12.81 1.19 -3.33
N LEU A 90 -14.00 0.61 -3.46
CA LEU A 90 -14.51 -0.51 -2.66
C LEU A 90 -14.77 -0.15 -1.19
N GLY A 91 -14.96 1.15 -0.92
CA GLY A 91 -15.24 1.70 0.40
C GLY A 91 -13.99 2.07 1.20
N ASN A 92 -14.12 2.16 2.52
CA ASN A 92 -13.08 2.66 3.43
C ASN A 92 -12.75 1.68 4.58
N ILE A 93 -13.27 0.45 4.54
CA ILE A 93 -12.99 -0.60 5.52
C ILE A 93 -12.33 -1.77 4.80
N CYS A 94 -11.11 -2.11 5.23
CA CYS A 94 -10.31 -3.18 4.65
C CYS A 94 -10.51 -4.49 5.42
N THR A 95 -10.54 -5.63 4.73
CA THR A 95 -10.56 -6.95 5.38
C THR A 95 -9.20 -7.39 5.91
N ARG A 96 -8.12 -6.68 5.54
CA ARG A 96 -6.75 -6.97 5.98
C ARG A 96 -6.25 -5.94 6.99
N SER A 97 -5.35 -6.39 7.89
CA SER A 97 -4.80 -5.61 9.00
C SER A 97 -3.29 -5.42 8.85
N CYS A 98 -2.85 -4.70 7.83
CA CYS A 98 -1.43 -4.38 7.65
C CYS A 98 -0.95 -3.45 8.76
N GLY A 99 0.17 -3.81 9.43
CA GLY A 99 0.66 -3.09 10.61
C GLY A 99 1.14 -1.65 10.38
N PHE A 100 1.26 -1.24 9.12
CA PHE A 100 1.65 0.11 8.71
C PHE A 100 0.48 0.99 8.26
N CYS A 101 -0.68 0.39 7.94
CA CYS A 101 -1.76 1.05 7.22
C CYS A 101 -2.79 1.67 8.18
N ASN A 102 -3.14 2.93 7.95
CA ASN A 102 -4.11 3.66 8.77
C ASN A 102 -5.57 3.47 8.31
N VAL A 103 -5.81 2.71 7.25
CA VAL A 103 -7.17 2.38 6.80
C VAL A 103 -7.86 1.50 7.84
N ALA A 104 -9.12 1.79 8.12
CA ALA A 104 -9.90 1.01 9.09
C ALA A 104 -10.00 -0.46 8.67
N THR A 105 -9.80 -1.36 9.64
CA THR A 105 -9.93 -2.81 9.44
C THR A 105 -11.23 -3.32 10.02
N GLY A 106 -11.94 -4.17 9.30
CA GLY A 106 -13.19 -4.73 9.78
C GLY A 106 -14.00 -5.41 8.69
N ARG A 107 -15.30 -5.48 8.91
CA ARG A 107 -16.28 -5.97 7.94
C ARG A 107 -16.72 -4.79 7.06
N PRO A 108 -16.42 -4.81 5.75
CA PRO A 108 -16.83 -3.75 4.85
C PRO A 108 -18.34 -3.70 4.65
N GLU A 109 -18.82 -2.54 4.27
CA GLU A 109 -20.20 -2.36 3.78
C GLU A 109 -20.43 -3.11 2.46
N PRO A 110 -21.70 -3.35 2.07
CA PRO A 110 -22.01 -3.91 0.77
C PRO A 110 -21.35 -3.12 -0.36
N VAL A 111 -21.09 -3.82 -1.48
CA VAL A 111 -20.49 -3.19 -2.66
C VAL A 111 -21.40 -2.10 -3.21
N ASP A 112 -20.87 -0.93 -3.41
CA ASP A 112 -21.54 0.19 -4.06
C ASP A 112 -21.27 0.13 -5.58
N TRP A 113 -22.27 -0.27 -6.34
CA TRP A 113 -22.18 -0.45 -7.78
C TRP A 113 -22.16 0.86 -8.56
N ASP A 114 -22.53 1.98 -7.93
CA ASP A 114 -22.51 3.33 -8.53
C ASP A 114 -21.18 4.06 -8.25
N GLU A 115 -20.31 3.51 -7.39
CA GLU A 115 -18.98 4.09 -7.08
C GLU A 115 -18.12 4.33 -8.33
N PRO A 116 -18.03 3.40 -9.32
CA PRO A 116 -17.28 3.59 -10.55
C PRO A 116 -17.66 4.86 -11.31
N GLN A 117 -18.94 5.13 -11.43
CA GLN A 117 -19.44 6.30 -12.15
C GLN A 117 -19.11 7.60 -11.39
N ARG A 118 -19.29 7.62 -10.06
CA ARG A 118 -18.97 8.79 -9.24
C ARG A 118 -17.48 9.13 -9.25
N VAL A 119 -16.61 8.11 -9.26
CA VAL A 119 -15.16 8.32 -9.40
C VAL A 119 -14.83 8.95 -10.75
N ALA A 120 -15.42 8.44 -11.84
CA ALA A 120 -15.21 8.99 -13.18
C ALA A 120 -15.68 10.46 -13.30
N GLU A 121 -16.83 10.78 -12.72
CA GLU A 121 -17.37 12.15 -12.67
C GLU A 121 -16.48 13.10 -11.87
N ALA A 122 -15.95 12.65 -10.74
CA ALA A 122 -15.05 13.46 -9.94
C ALA A 122 -13.73 13.76 -10.67
N ILE A 123 -13.15 12.77 -11.35
CA ILE A 123 -11.96 12.95 -12.19
C ILE A 123 -12.22 13.98 -13.29
N TYR A 124 -13.40 13.91 -13.92
CA TYR A 124 -13.84 14.88 -14.93
C TYR A 124 -13.94 16.30 -14.38
N LEU A 125 -14.63 16.46 -13.25
CA LEU A 125 -14.82 17.78 -12.60
C LEU A 125 -13.52 18.38 -12.09
N MET A 126 -12.58 17.53 -11.61
CA MET A 126 -11.26 17.94 -11.18
C MET A 126 -10.30 18.20 -12.36
N LYS A 127 -10.66 17.83 -13.59
CA LYS A 127 -9.82 17.94 -14.79
C LYS A 127 -8.46 17.25 -14.62
N VAL A 128 -8.46 16.09 -14.00
CA VAL A 128 -7.25 15.33 -13.70
C VAL A 128 -6.64 14.78 -14.97
N LYS A 129 -5.36 15.05 -15.22
CA LYS A 129 -4.61 14.51 -16.37
C LYS A 129 -4.08 13.10 -16.13
N HIS A 130 -3.75 12.79 -14.87
CA HIS A 130 -3.29 11.48 -14.44
C HIS A 130 -3.97 11.11 -13.13
N ALA A 131 -4.76 10.06 -13.13
CA ALA A 131 -5.50 9.59 -11.96
C ALA A 131 -4.88 8.33 -11.39
N VAL A 132 -4.71 8.31 -10.07
CA VAL A 132 -4.29 7.11 -9.34
C VAL A 132 -5.49 6.54 -8.59
N ILE A 133 -5.77 5.28 -8.84
CA ILE A 133 -6.84 4.52 -8.18
C ILE A 133 -6.21 3.45 -7.30
N THR A 134 -6.67 3.35 -6.07
CA THR A 134 -6.35 2.23 -5.17
C THR A 134 -7.62 1.68 -4.55
N SER A 135 -7.53 0.62 -3.76
CA SER A 135 -8.68 0.07 -3.05
C SER A 135 -8.32 -0.42 -1.65
N VAL A 136 -9.36 -0.66 -0.85
CA VAL A 136 -9.26 -1.60 0.28
C VAL A 136 -9.24 -3.04 -0.24
N ASP A 137 -8.69 -3.97 0.54
CA ASP A 137 -8.85 -5.41 0.24
C ASP A 137 -10.27 -5.86 0.61
N ARG A 138 -10.86 -6.65 -0.27
CA ARG A 138 -12.22 -7.23 -0.14
C ARG A 138 -12.14 -8.75 -0.24
N ASP A 139 -11.37 -9.37 0.64
CA ASP A 139 -11.10 -10.81 0.64
C ASP A 139 -12.34 -11.68 0.86
N GLU A 140 -13.46 -11.08 1.30
CA GLU A 140 -14.76 -11.71 1.46
C GLU A 140 -15.56 -11.83 0.15
N LEU A 141 -15.19 -11.05 -0.87
CA LEU A 141 -15.81 -11.14 -2.19
C LEU A 141 -15.12 -12.27 -3.00
N LYS A 142 -15.91 -13.02 -3.77
CA LYS A 142 -15.38 -14.10 -4.61
C LYS A 142 -14.34 -13.60 -5.63
N ASP A 143 -14.57 -12.42 -6.17
CA ASP A 143 -13.70 -11.78 -7.15
C ASP A 143 -12.73 -10.77 -6.54
N GLY A 144 -12.63 -10.70 -5.21
CA GLY A 144 -11.77 -9.72 -4.52
C GLY A 144 -12.05 -8.27 -4.91
N GLY A 145 -13.20 -7.98 -5.52
CA GLY A 145 -13.59 -6.66 -6.02
C GLY A 145 -13.08 -6.32 -7.42
N SER A 146 -12.47 -7.28 -8.14
CA SER A 146 -11.90 -7.04 -9.48
C SER A 146 -12.94 -6.58 -10.51
N THR A 147 -14.22 -6.92 -10.34
CA THR A 147 -15.30 -6.41 -11.20
C THR A 147 -15.50 -4.91 -11.03
N ILE A 148 -15.50 -4.41 -9.78
CA ILE A 148 -15.59 -2.96 -9.52
C ILE A 148 -14.36 -2.24 -10.07
N TRP A 149 -13.17 -2.82 -9.91
CA TRP A 149 -11.94 -2.30 -10.52
C TRP A 149 -12.09 -2.11 -12.03
N ALA A 150 -12.50 -3.15 -12.75
CA ALA A 150 -12.68 -3.10 -14.20
C ALA A 150 -13.76 -2.07 -14.62
N ASN A 151 -14.86 -2.01 -13.88
CA ASN A 151 -15.92 -1.03 -14.13
C ASN A 151 -15.45 0.40 -13.89
N THR A 152 -14.65 0.63 -12.84
CA THR A 152 -14.07 1.96 -12.54
C THR A 152 -13.15 2.43 -13.67
N ILE A 153 -12.24 1.57 -14.14
CA ILE A 153 -11.33 1.90 -15.24
C ILE A 153 -12.12 2.20 -16.52
N LYS A 154 -13.13 1.39 -16.85
CA LYS A 154 -13.99 1.60 -18.01
C LYS A 154 -14.78 2.91 -17.92
N ALA A 155 -15.38 3.22 -16.77
CA ALA A 155 -16.13 4.45 -16.54
C ALA A 155 -15.23 5.69 -16.67
N ILE A 156 -14.02 5.64 -16.09
CA ILE A 156 -13.06 6.73 -16.20
C ILE A 156 -12.68 6.95 -17.67
N ARG A 157 -12.33 5.91 -18.43
CA ARG A 157 -11.97 6.03 -19.85
C ARG A 157 -13.09 6.55 -20.73
N ALA A 158 -14.33 6.14 -20.44
CA ALA A 158 -15.49 6.60 -21.20
C ALA A 158 -15.74 8.10 -21.01
N LEU A 159 -15.56 8.62 -19.80
CA LEU A 159 -15.82 10.03 -19.47
C LEU A 159 -14.59 10.92 -19.63
N ASN A 160 -13.38 10.36 -19.47
CA ASN A 160 -12.10 11.07 -19.42
C ASN A 160 -11.08 10.41 -20.36
N PRO A 161 -11.28 10.41 -21.69
CA PRO A 161 -10.44 9.66 -22.63
C PRO A 161 -8.96 10.09 -22.64
N GLU A 162 -8.67 11.34 -22.27
CA GLU A 162 -7.31 11.89 -22.23
C GLU A 162 -6.60 11.68 -20.89
N THR A 163 -7.32 11.16 -19.87
CA THR A 163 -6.74 10.92 -18.55
C THR A 163 -6.00 9.60 -18.53
N THR A 164 -4.70 9.61 -18.21
CA THR A 164 -3.93 8.39 -17.96
C THR A 164 -4.23 7.82 -16.57
N LEU A 165 -4.16 6.49 -16.44
CA LEU A 165 -4.53 5.77 -15.22
C LEU A 165 -3.37 4.97 -14.65
N GLU A 166 -3.11 5.16 -13.37
CA GLU A 166 -2.37 4.22 -12.56
C GLU A 166 -3.33 3.52 -11.59
N THR A 167 -3.14 2.22 -11.43
CA THR A 167 -3.93 1.41 -10.49
C THR A 167 -2.99 0.75 -9.48
N LEU A 168 -3.24 0.91 -8.18
CA LEU A 168 -2.55 0.22 -7.11
C LEU A 168 -3.46 -0.88 -6.56
N ILE A 169 -3.27 -2.10 -7.06
CA ILE A 169 -4.15 -3.24 -6.85
C ILE A 169 -3.71 -4.15 -5.69
N PRO A 170 -4.65 -4.90 -5.06
CA PRO A 170 -4.31 -5.99 -4.14
C PRO A 170 -3.73 -7.21 -4.87
N ASP A 171 -3.30 -8.22 -4.11
CA ASP A 171 -2.81 -9.50 -4.68
C ASP A 171 -3.93 -10.47 -5.06
N PHE A 172 -5.20 -10.10 -4.87
CA PHE A 172 -6.40 -10.92 -5.08
C PHE A 172 -6.27 -12.35 -4.52
N LYS A 173 -5.50 -12.53 -3.45
CA LYS A 173 -5.15 -13.84 -2.82
C LYS A 173 -4.47 -14.83 -3.77
N GLY A 174 -4.03 -14.40 -4.95
CA GLY A 174 -3.47 -15.23 -6.01
C GLY A 174 -4.53 -15.87 -6.92
N GLU A 175 -5.75 -15.35 -6.91
CA GLU A 175 -6.80 -15.74 -7.84
C GLU A 175 -6.56 -15.01 -9.18
N TRP A 176 -5.86 -15.70 -10.10
CA TRP A 176 -5.29 -15.08 -11.28
C TRP A 176 -6.32 -14.59 -12.30
N ASP A 177 -7.52 -15.15 -12.35
CA ASP A 177 -8.61 -14.68 -13.18
C ASP A 177 -9.05 -13.24 -12.78
N ASN A 178 -8.90 -12.90 -11.49
CA ASN A 178 -9.17 -11.57 -11.01
C ASN A 178 -8.10 -10.58 -11.47
N LEU A 179 -6.84 -11.00 -11.50
CA LEU A 179 -5.74 -10.22 -12.04
C LEU A 179 -5.89 -10.04 -13.57
N GLN A 180 -6.27 -11.10 -14.28
CA GLN A 180 -6.51 -11.03 -15.72
C GLN A 180 -7.56 -9.99 -16.08
N ARG A 181 -8.62 -9.85 -15.27
CA ARG A 181 -9.64 -8.81 -15.48
C ARG A 181 -9.09 -7.39 -15.44
N ILE A 182 -8.02 -7.15 -14.64
CA ILE A 182 -7.33 -5.85 -14.62
C ILE A 182 -6.47 -5.69 -15.88
N ILE A 183 -5.76 -6.74 -16.28
CA ILE A 183 -4.95 -6.75 -17.51
C ILE A 183 -5.84 -6.46 -18.73
N ASP A 184 -7.02 -7.07 -18.82
CA ASP A 184 -7.94 -6.94 -19.95
C ASP A 184 -8.46 -5.49 -20.14
N VAL A 185 -8.54 -4.70 -19.07
CA VAL A 185 -8.94 -3.28 -19.15
C VAL A 185 -7.77 -2.34 -19.32
N ALA A 186 -6.55 -2.84 -19.23
CA ALA A 186 -5.27 -2.27 -19.62
C ALA A 186 -5.05 -0.81 -19.16
N PRO A 187 -5.02 -0.49 -17.85
CA PRO A 187 -4.58 0.84 -17.40
C PRO A 187 -3.11 1.08 -17.77
N GLU A 188 -2.69 2.35 -17.87
CA GLU A 188 -1.34 2.71 -18.33
C GLU A 188 -0.24 2.21 -17.40
N VAL A 189 -0.49 2.20 -16.08
CA VAL A 189 0.43 1.65 -15.07
C VAL A 189 -0.36 0.79 -14.08
N VAL A 190 0.14 -0.42 -13.82
CA VAL A 190 -0.41 -1.29 -12.77
C VAL A 190 0.62 -1.50 -11.68
N SER A 191 0.26 -1.03 -10.48
CA SER A 191 1.10 -1.11 -9.29
C SER A 191 0.62 -2.22 -8.36
N HIS A 192 1.57 -2.96 -7.81
CA HIS A 192 1.36 -3.81 -6.64
C HIS A 192 2.59 -3.74 -5.75
N ASN A 193 2.42 -3.21 -4.53
CA ASN A 193 3.54 -2.94 -3.66
C ASN A 193 4.03 -4.17 -2.90
N LEU A 194 5.35 -4.34 -2.77
CA LEU A 194 5.98 -5.24 -1.79
C LEU A 194 5.83 -4.72 -0.36
N GLU A 195 5.80 -3.41 -0.19
CA GLU A 195 5.74 -2.65 1.07
C GLU A 195 6.97 -2.81 1.97
N THR A 196 7.61 -3.97 2.00
CA THR A 196 8.79 -4.27 2.81
C THR A 196 9.57 -5.44 2.25
N VAL A 197 10.72 -5.74 2.84
CA VAL A 197 11.58 -6.88 2.48
C VAL A 197 10.98 -8.22 2.92
N GLU A 198 11.45 -9.33 2.35
CA GLU A 198 10.89 -10.67 2.57
C GLU A 198 10.76 -11.02 4.05
N ARG A 199 11.85 -10.90 4.83
CA ARG A 199 11.91 -11.23 6.27
C ARG A 199 10.82 -10.51 7.08
N LEU A 200 10.53 -9.26 6.73
CA LEU A 200 9.58 -8.42 7.47
C LEU A 200 8.13 -8.57 6.99
N THR A 201 7.89 -9.18 5.82
CA THR A 201 6.56 -9.24 5.20
C THR A 201 5.50 -9.79 6.14
N ARG A 202 5.78 -10.89 6.85
CA ARG A 202 4.80 -11.49 7.79
C ARG A 202 4.43 -10.58 8.95
N LYS A 203 5.36 -9.73 9.40
CA LYS A 203 5.13 -8.75 10.48
C LYS A 203 4.40 -7.51 10.00
N VAL A 204 4.74 -7.04 8.81
CA VAL A 204 4.25 -5.77 8.24
C VAL A 204 2.92 -5.95 7.52
N ARG A 205 2.74 -7.08 6.80
CA ARG A 205 1.59 -7.41 5.95
C ARG A 205 1.12 -8.83 6.23
N ILE A 206 0.42 -9.05 7.32
CA ILE A 206 0.10 -10.40 7.87
C ILE A 206 -0.54 -11.35 6.83
N GLN A 207 -1.45 -10.85 6.00
CA GLN A 207 -2.20 -11.66 5.03
C GLN A 207 -1.51 -11.75 3.65
N ALA A 208 -0.62 -10.81 3.32
CA ALA A 208 0.11 -10.82 2.06
C ALA A 208 1.34 -11.75 2.13
N LYS A 209 1.82 -12.15 0.97
CA LYS A 209 2.99 -13.03 0.83
C LYS A 209 3.98 -12.38 -0.15
N TYR A 210 5.26 -12.35 0.21
CA TYR A 210 6.32 -11.74 -0.59
C TYR A 210 6.37 -12.31 -2.01
N HIS A 211 6.52 -13.62 -2.14
CA HIS A 211 6.60 -14.28 -3.46
C HIS A 211 5.30 -14.17 -4.27
N ARG A 212 4.13 -14.11 -3.61
CA ARG A 212 2.87 -13.83 -4.34
C ARG A 212 2.88 -12.42 -4.92
N SER A 213 3.41 -11.45 -4.19
CA SER A 213 3.51 -10.08 -4.70
C SER A 213 4.46 -9.99 -5.90
N LEU A 214 5.57 -10.72 -5.90
CA LEU A 214 6.45 -10.84 -7.07
C LEU A 214 5.75 -11.54 -8.25
N GLU A 215 4.98 -12.60 -7.98
CA GLU A 215 4.20 -13.29 -9.01
C GLU A 215 3.13 -12.38 -9.64
N VAL A 216 2.49 -11.49 -8.85
CA VAL A 216 1.58 -10.47 -9.40
C VAL A 216 2.33 -9.57 -10.38
N ILE A 217 3.51 -9.04 -10.01
CA ILE A 217 4.31 -8.18 -10.89
C ILE A 217 4.69 -8.91 -12.18
N ARG A 218 5.17 -10.16 -12.08
CA ARG A 218 5.54 -10.97 -13.23
C ARG A 218 4.36 -11.17 -14.19
N ARG A 219 3.19 -11.55 -13.66
CA ARG A 219 1.99 -11.77 -14.48
C ARG A 219 1.47 -10.50 -15.14
N LEU A 220 1.56 -9.37 -14.45
CA LEU A 220 1.25 -8.06 -15.05
C LEU A 220 2.19 -7.76 -16.21
N LYS A 221 3.49 -8.01 -16.04
CA LYS A 221 4.49 -7.82 -17.08
C LYS A 221 4.27 -8.72 -18.27
N ASP A 222 4.01 -10.02 -18.03
CA ASP A 222 3.68 -11.02 -19.06
C ASP A 222 2.40 -10.62 -19.83
N GLY A 223 1.45 -9.98 -19.15
CA GLY A 223 0.23 -9.41 -19.73
C GLY A 223 0.44 -8.08 -20.50
N GLY A 224 1.69 -7.63 -20.64
CA GLY A 224 2.03 -6.41 -21.38
C GLY A 224 1.81 -5.10 -20.60
N MET A 225 1.56 -5.19 -19.29
CA MET A 225 1.35 -3.99 -18.47
C MET A 225 2.67 -3.32 -18.13
N ARG A 226 2.63 -2.00 -17.96
CA ARG A 226 3.66 -1.26 -17.28
C ARG A 226 3.52 -1.48 -15.78
N THR A 227 4.56 -2.06 -15.17
CA THR A 227 4.51 -2.55 -13.80
C THR A 227 5.19 -1.59 -12.83
N LYS A 228 4.64 -1.52 -11.63
CA LYS A 228 5.21 -0.70 -10.57
C LYS A 228 5.08 -1.38 -9.21
N SER A 229 6.06 -1.12 -8.35
CA SER A 229 6.04 -1.56 -6.96
C SER A 229 6.57 -0.48 -6.02
N GLY A 230 6.40 -0.69 -4.72
CA GLY A 230 6.88 0.23 -3.70
C GLY A 230 7.34 -0.50 -2.44
N ILE A 231 8.35 0.09 -1.78
CA ILE A 231 8.91 -0.39 -0.52
C ILE A 231 9.03 0.78 0.45
N MET A 232 8.59 0.57 1.68
CA MET A 232 8.80 1.50 2.78
C MET A 232 10.06 1.13 3.54
N LEU A 233 10.89 2.12 3.85
CA LEU A 233 12.11 1.97 4.64
C LEU A 233 11.93 2.53 6.05
N GLY A 234 12.63 1.94 7.02
CA GLY A 234 12.59 2.35 8.43
C GLY A 234 11.76 1.43 9.33
N LEU A 235 11.42 0.22 8.84
CA LEU A 235 10.71 -0.84 9.58
C LEU A 235 11.66 -1.88 10.22
N GLY A 236 13.00 -1.75 9.99
CA GLY A 236 14.03 -2.66 10.50
C GLY A 236 14.62 -3.59 9.44
N GLU A 237 14.47 -3.23 8.18
CA GLU A 237 15.18 -3.85 7.06
C GLU A 237 16.68 -3.52 7.10
N GLU A 238 17.50 -4.46 6.64
CA GLU A 238 18.92 -4.27 6.41
C GLU A 238 19.16 -3.82 4.95
N LYS A 239 20.30 -3.19 4.71
CA LYS A 239 20.65 -2.64 3.38
C LYS A 239 20.64 -3.71 2.29
N GLU A 240 21.21 -4.87 2.58
CA GLU A 240 21.34 -6.01 1.69
C GLU A 240 19.95 -6.59 1.34
N GLU A 241 19.00 -6.57 2.28
CA GLU A 241 17.64 -7.04 2.05
C GLU A 241 16.87 -6.10 1.11
N VAL A 242 17.11 -4.78 1.21
CA VAL A 242 16.52 -3.81 0.28
C VAL A 242 17.07 -4.03 -1.13
N LEU A 243 18.41 -4.21 -1.26
CA LEU A 243 19.06 -4.52 -2.54
C LEU A 243 18.51 -5.82 -3.14
N GLN A 244 18.35 -6.87 -2.33
CA GLN A 244 17.74 -8.12 -2.78
C GLN A 244 16.31 -7.90 -3.27
N SER A 245 15.50 -7.13 -2.53
CA SER A 245 14.12 -6.84 -2.95
C SER A 245 14.04 -6.03 -4.24
N LEU A 246 15.00 -5.12 -4.49
CA LEU A 246 15.12 -4.41 -5.77
C LEU A 246 15.48 -5.35 -6.91
N GLN A 247 16.41 -6.29 -6.68
CA GLN A 247 16.80 -7.31 -7.65
C GLN A 247 15.62 -8.24 -7.96
N ASP A 248 14.93 -8.73 -6.91
CA ASP A 248 13.74 -9.59 -7.08
C ASP A 248 12.66 -8.90 -7.92
N LEU A 249 12.44 -7.59 -7.72
CA LEU A 249 11.51 -6.80 -8.52
C LEU A 249 11.96 -6.69 -9.97
N ALA A 250 13.24 -6.40 -10.21
CA ALA A 250 13.81 -6.31 -11.57
C ALA A 250 13.71 -7.65 -12.30
N ASP A 251 14.05 -8.76 -11.64
CA ASP A 251 14.01 -10.11 -12.19
C ASP A 251 12.57 -10.56 -12.52
N ASN A 252 11.56 -10.00 -11.82
CA ASN A 252 10.15 -10.25 -12.11
C ASN A 252 9.52 -9.20 -13.05
N GLY A 253 10.33 -8.37 -13.70
CA GLY A 253 9.89 -7.44 -14.73
C GLY A 253 9.20 -6.19 -14.22
N CYS A 254 9.55 -5.73 -13.01
CA CYS A 254 9.09 -4.43 -12.52
C CYS A 254 9.76 -3.30 -13.28
N ASP A 255 8.98 -2.36 -13.82
CA ASP A 255 9.51 -1.21 -14.56
C ASP A 255 9.83 -0.04 -13.62
N VAL A 256 8.98 0.19 -12.62
CA VAL A 256 9.06 1.36 -11.74
C VAL A 256 9.08 0.92 -10.28
N VAL A 257 10.00 1.47 -9.49
CA VAL A 257 10.03 1.25 -8.04
C VAL A 257 10.01 2.58 -7.28
N THR A 258 9.19 2.64 -6.23
CA THR A 258 9.18 3.76 -5.28
C THR A 258 9.75 3.33 -3.94
N LEU A 259 10.64 4.13 -3.36
CA LEU A 259 11.22 3.93 -2.04
C LEU A 259 10.92 5.16 -1.17
N GLY A 260 10.20 4.96 -0.06
CA GLY A 260 9.82 6.04 0.85
C GLY A 260 10.01 5.71 2.31
N GLN A 261 10.18 6.73 3.17
CA GLN A 261 10.27 6.52 4.60
C GLN A 261 8.93 6.08 5.19
N TYR A 262 8.90 4.99 5.95
CA TYR A 262 7.76 4.66 6.80
C TYR A 262 7.55 5.74 7.85
N LEU A 263 6.32 6.20 7.97
CA LEU A 263 5.89 7.12 9.02
C LEU A 263 4.75 6.46 9.80
N GLN A 264 4.94 6.28 11.10
CA GLN A 264 3.97 5.67 11.97
C GLN A 264 2.68 6.51 12.05
N PRO A 265 1.52 6.01 11.60
CA PRO A 265 0.28 6.79 11.60
C PRO A 265 -0.25 7.06 13.02
N SER A 266 -0.17 6.08 13.91
CA SER A 266 -0.55 6.19 15.33
C SER A 266 0.24 5.20 16.19
N GLN A 267 0.16 5.34 17.50
CA GLN A 267 0.84 4.44 18.45
C GLN A 267 0.39 2.96 18.35
N LYS A 268 -0.74 2.69 17.70
CA LYS A 268 -1.23 1.32 17.46
C LYS A 268 -0.53 0.62 16.30
N HIS A 269 0.17 1.36 15.45
CA HIS A 269 0.88 0.84 14.28
C HIS A 269 2.33 0.50 14.63
N LEU A 270 3.00 -0.19 13.70
CA LEU A 270 4.41 -0.54 13.87
C LEU A 270 5.26 0.70 14.14
N PRO A 271 6.17 0.66 15.12
CA PRO A 271 7.05 1.79 15.39
C PRO A 271 8.04 2.01 14.24
N VAL A 272 8.45 3.26 14.05
CA VAL A 272 9.60 3.58 13.21
C VAL A 272 10.85 3.09 13.91
N VAL A 273 11.61 2.20 13.27
CA VAL A 273 12.87 1.67 13.80
C VAL A 273 14.01 2.68 13.59
N ARG A 274 14.07 3.28 12.40
CA ARG A 274 15.02 4.34 12.08
C ARG A 274 14.45 5.31 11.03
N PHE A 275 14.99 6.51 11.00
CA PHE A 275 14.79 7.44 9.89
C PHE A 275 15.99 7.30 8.94
N VAL A 276 15.69 6.89 7.72
CA VAL A 276 16.69 6.65 6.66
C VAL A 276 17.19 7.99 6.13
N HIS A 277 18.51 8.14 6.00
CA HIS A 277 19.10 9.38 5.48
C HIS A 277 18.81 9.55 3.98
N PRO A 278 18.64 10.79 3.47
CA PRO A 278 18.44 11.04 2.04
C PRO A 278 19.49 10.40 1.13
N ASP A 279 20.75 10.33 1.55
CA ASP A 279 21.83 9.71 0.78
C ASP A 279 21.65 8.20 0.58
N GLU A 280 21.02 7.51 1.55
CA GLU A 280 20.70 6.08 1.38
C GLU A 280 19.60 5.89 0.32
N PHE A 281 18.61 6.79 0.25
CA PHE A 281 17.63 6.76 -0.84
C PHE A 281 18.28 7.00 -2.19
N ALA A 282 19.23 7.95 -2.28
CA ALA A 282 20.00 8.20 -3.49
C ALA A 282 20.81 6.95 -3.89
N PHE A 283 21.46 6.31 -2.94
CA PHE A 283 22.18 5.05 -3.17
C PHE A 283 21.27 3.96 -3.73
N PHE A 284 20.11 3.69 -3.11
CA PHE A 284 19.17 2.67 -3.60
C PHE A 284 18.61 3.00 -4.98
N ARG A 285 18.41 4.27 -5.29
CA ARG A 285 18.00 4.71 -6.64
C ARG A 285 19.03 4.34 -7.69
N GLU A 286 20.32 4.61 -7.43
CA GLU A 286 21.43 4.27 -8.34
C GLU A 286 21.56 2.76 -8.52
N GLU A 287 21.52 1.98 -7.45
CA GLU A 287 21.57 0.52 -7.52
C GLU A 287 20.37 -0.04 -8.30
N GLY A 288 19.14 0.48 -8.09
CA GLY A 288 17.97 0.06 -8.86
C GLY A 288 18.12 0.30 -10.36
N TYR A 289 18.72 1.42 -10.79
CA TYR A 289 19.02 1.65 -12.20
C TYR A 289 20.06 0.67 -12.76
N LYS A 290 21.09 0.33 -11.97
CA LYS A 290 22.10 -0.69 -12.37
C LYS A 290 21.47 -2.07 -12.52
N MET A 291 20.48 -2.43 -11.69
CA MET A 291 19.74 -3.68 -11.78
C MET A 291 18.77 -3.74 -12.96
N GLY A 292 18.54 -2.63 -13.66
CA GLY A 292 17.75 -2.60 -14.89
C GLY A 292 16.33 -2.02 -14.73
N LEU A 293 15.96 -1.51 -13.56
CA LEU A 293 14.71 -0.79 -13.39
C LEU A 293 14.67 0.46 -14.29
N ASP A 294 13.54 0.73 -14.92
CA ASP A 294 13.37 1.86 -15.84
C ASP A 294 13.26 3.20 -15.10
N TYR A 295 12.64 3.19 -13.93
CA TYR A 295 12.48 4.37 -13.10
C TYR A 295 12.50 4.02 -11.61
N VAL A 296 13.28 4.77 -10.84
CA VAL A 296 13.36 4.63 -9.38
C VAL A 296 13.11 5.98 -8.74
N GLU A 297 11.95 6.14 -8.10
CA GLU A 297 11.63 7.30 -7.28
C GLU A 297 11.97 7.01 -5.83
N ALA A 298 13.00 7.64 -5.28
CA ALA A 298 13.48 7.35 -3.95
C ALA A 298 13.74 8.62 -3.14
N GLY A 299 13.14 8.68 -1.94
CA GLY A 299 13.30 9.82 -1.05
C GLY A 299 12.45 9.73 0.20
N PRO A 300 12.77 10.49 1.26
CA PRO A 300 12.08 10.39 2.54
C PRO A 300 10.57 10.64 2.49
N LEU A 301 10.11 11.52 1.61
CA LEU A 301 8.69 11.87 1.45
C LEU A 301 8.00 11.14 0.28
N VAL A 302 8.72 10.30 -0.46
CA VAL A 302 8.15 9.51 -1.56
C VAL A 302 7.04 8.59 -1.04
N ARG A 303 5.97 8.51 -1.81
CA ARG A 303 4.83 7.59 -1.65
C ARG A 303 4.56 6.93 -3.00
N SER A 304 3.83 5.81 -3.01
CA SER A 304 3.59 5.08 -4.26
C SER A 304 2.93 5.93 -5.35
N SER A 305 2.09 6.89 -5.00
CA SER A 305 1.45 7.81 -5.95
C SER A 305 2.13 9.18 -6.11
N TYR A 306 3.30 9.39 -5.48
CA TYR A 306 4.02 10.66 -5.56
C TYR A 306 4.64 10.81 -6.95
N HIS A 307 4.32 11.92 -7.65
CA HIS A 307 4.73 12.20 -9.03
C HIS A 307 4.47 11.04 -10.01
N SER A 308 3.35 10.32 -9.82
CA SER A 308 3.03 9.13 -10.60
C SER A 308 2.82 9.39 -12.10
N GLU A 309 2.50 10.61 -12.49
CA GLU A 309 2.42 11.04 -13.90
C GLU A 309 3.74 10.80 -14.67
N ARG A 310 4.89 10.86 -13.99
CA ARG A 310 6.21 10.60 -14.57
C ARG A 310 6.43 9.12 -14.87
N HIS A 311 5.70 8.26 -14.20
CA HIS A 311 5.87 6.82 -14.30
C HIS A 311 5.22 6.22 -15.55
N VAL A 312 4.29 6.93 -16.18
CA VAL A 312 3.63 6.52 -17.44
C VAL A 312 4.63 6.38 -18.58
N PHE A 313 5.61 7.29 -18.63
CA PHE A 313 6.63 7.36 -19.69
C PHE A 313 8.01 6.91 -19.17
N ALA A 314 8.08 5.97 -18.24
CA ALA A 314 9.34 5.45 -17.73
C ALA A 314 10.18 4.82 -18.88
N GLY A 315 11.45 4.69 -18.70
CA GLY A 315 12.43 4.47 -19.78
C GLY A 315 13.23 5.75 -20.05
N GLU A 316 12.62 6.92 -19.86
CA GLU A 316 13.33 8.21 -19.88
C GLU A 316 14.18 8.40 -18.62
N GLY A 317 13.73 7.89 -17.45
CA GLY A 317 14.46 8.00 -16.19
C GLY A 317 15.82 7.31 -16.23
N ARG A 318 15.87 6.05 -16.70
CA ARG A 318 17.11 5.29 -16.87
C ARG A 318 17.98 5.87 -17.96
N LYS A 319 17.41 6.30 -19.08
CA LYS A 319 18.17 6.97 -20.17
C LYS A 319 18.85 8.25 -19.66
N LYS A 320 18.10 9.07 -18.90
CA LYS A 320 18.66 10.28 -18.30
C LYS A 320 19.79 9.94 -17.34
N TRP A 321 19.58 8.98 -16.43
CA TRP A 321 20.60 8.53 -15.48
C TRP A 321 21.87 8.00 -16.20
N LEU A 322 21.73 7.19 -17.27
CA LEU A 322 22.84 6.69 -18.06
C LEU A 322 23.62 7.86 -18.69
N ASN A 323 22.94 8.86 -19.25
CA ASN A 323 23.58 10.02 -19.86
C ASN A 323 24.35 10.86 -18.81
N ASP A 324 23.76 11.08 -17.64
CA ASP A 324 24.37 11.86 -16.55
C ASP A 324 25.55 11.12 -15.89
N SER A 325 25.60 9.77 -15.99
CA SER A 325 26.69 8.93 -15.43
C SER A 325 27.89 8.78 -16.37
N ILE A 326 27.71 9.12 -17.66
CA ILE A 326 28.75 9.02 -18.71
C ILE A 326 29.39 10.41 -18.97
N ALA A 327 28.72 11.50 -18.53
CA ALA A 327 29.19 12.88 -18.63
C ALA A 327 30.08 13.25 -17.44
#